data_3ae3e01b1e4dd7e545b18a9f3152de97
#
_entry.id   3ae3e01b1e4dd7e545b18a9f3152de97
#
_cell.length_a   1.000
_cell.length_b   1.000
_cell.length_c   1.000
_cell.angle_alpha   90.00
_cell.angle_beta   90.00
_cell.angle_gamma   90.00
#
_symmetry.space_group_name_H-M   'P 1'
#
loop_
_entity.id
_entity.type
_entity.pdbx_description
1 polymer ?
#
loop_
_entity_poly.entity_id
_entity_poly.type
_entity_poly.pdbx_seq_one_letter_code
_entity_poly.pdbx_strand_id
1 'polypeptide(L)'
;MSNRNIKASIGNQLEAKSWQTEAPLRMIMNNLDRDVAENPDELIVYGGIGKAARNWECYETIVSELKKLEDNETLLIQSGKPVGIFKTHTDAPRVLIANSNLVPAWANWEHFNELDKKGLMMYGQMTAGSWIYIGSQGIVQGTYETFVEMGRQHFDGDLSGRWILTAGLGGMGGAQPLAATMAGASLLAIECDQDRIQKRLSTGYLDKTADNLDEALEMIQSSIDNKEPISVGLLGNVVDILPKMIEMKVKPDIVTDQTSAHDPVNGYLPSGWSIDEWDKKRKSHPEIVAKYAKESMAKHVEAMLAFHGQGIPTVDYGNNLRQMAFDQGCLLYTSPSPRDATLSRMPSSA
;
A
#
# COMPACT_ATOMS: atom_id res chain seq x y z
N MET A 1 -9.21 -25.26 6.96
CA MET A 1 -8.43 -24.41 6.06
C MET A 1 -6.99 -24.89 6.10
N SER A 2 -6.38 -25.28 4.99
CA SER A 2 -4.99 -25.78 5.01
C SER A 2 -4.07 -24.58 5.26
N ASN A 3 -3.35 -24.63 6.36
CA ASN A 3 -2.34 -23.62 6.74
C ASN A 3 -1.14 -23.79 5.78
N ARG A 4 -1.24 -23.24 4.57
CA ARG A 4 -0.17 -23.32 3.55
C ARG A 4 0.95 -22.39 3.93
N ASN A 5 2.14 -22.93 4.15
CA ASN A 5 3.35 -22.14 4.37
C ASN A 5 4.13 -22.05 3.06
N ILE A 6 4.00 -20.92 2.35
CA ILE A 6 4.70 -20.67 1.10
C ILE A 6 5.94 -19.88 1.41
N LYS A 7 7.11 -20.41 1.00
CA LYS A 7 8.39 -19.70 1.05
C LYS A 7 9.17 -19.95 -0.24
N ALA A 8 9.71 -18.88 -0.79
CA ALA A 8 10.62 -18.98 -1.92
C ALA A 8 11.96 -19.59 -1.49
N SER A 9 12.59 -20.36 -2.38
CA SER A 9 13.92 -20.91 -2.15
C SER A 9 14.97 -19.82 -2.01
N ILE A 10 15.95 -20.04 -1.12
CA ILE A 10 17.06 -19.13 -0.85
C ILE A 10 18.34 -19.68 -1.49
N GLY A 11 19.22 -18.76 -1.92
CA GLY A 11 20.54 -19.12 -2.47
C GLY A 11 20.48 -19.51 -3.95
N ASN A 12 21.51 -20.25 -4.41
CA ASN A 12 21.80 -20.46 -5.82
C ASN A 12 21.22 -21.77 -6.40
N GLN A 13 20.57 -22.58 -5.59
CA GLN A 13 19.92 -23.81 -6.05
C GLN A 13 18.61 -23.48 -6.74
N LEU A 14 18.48 -23.85 -8.01
CA LEU A 14 17.28 -23.60 -8.81
C LEU A 14 16.26 -24.75 -8.62
N GLU A 15 15.00 -24.38 -8.56
CA GLU A 15 13.85 -25.30 -8.68
C GLU A 15 13.31 -25.32 -10.12
N ALA A 16 13.55 -24.26 -10.88
CA ALA A 16 13.25 -24.12 -12.30
C ALA A 16 14.47 -24.44 -13.17
N LYS A 17 14.32 -24.44 -14.49
CA LYS A 17 15.38 -24.82 -15.43
C LYS A 17 16.45 -23.75 -15.65
N SER A 18 16.10 -22.49 -15.43
CA SER A 18 17.01 -21.36 -15.59
C SER A 18 16.70 -20.24 -14.59
N TRP A 19 17.61 -19.28 -14.42
CA TRP A 19 17.37 -18.09 -13.61
C TRP A 19 16.22 -17.24 -14.14
N GLN A 20 16.00 -17.23 -15.46
CA GLN A 20 14.91 -16.48 -16.10
C GLN A 20 13.54 -17.03 -15.74
N THR A 21 13.43 -18.32 -15.46
CA THR A 21 12.21 -18.96 -15.00
C THR A 21 12.13 -19.09 -13.47
N GLU A 22 13.27 -19.20 -12.81
CA GLU A 22 13.37 -19.20 -11.34
C GLU A 22 12.94 -17.86 -10.73
N ALA A 23 13.32 -16.73 -11.34
CA ALA A 23 13.00 -15.42 -10.80
C ALA A 23 11.47 -15.21 -10.65
N PRO A 24 10.62 -15.37 -11.66
CA PRO A 24 9.17 -15.24 -11.49
C PRO A 24 8.58 -16.32 -10.57
N LEU A 25 9.17 -17.51 -10.50
CA LEU A 25 8.78 -18.56 -9.54
C LEU A 25 8.98 -18.09 -8.11
N ARG A 26 10.16 -17.58 -7.78
CA ARG A 26 10.44 -17.06 -6.42
C ARG A 26 9.60 -15.84 -6.11
N MET A 27 9.36 -14.98 -7.09
CA MET A 27 8.59 -13.76 -6.90
C MET A 27 7.12 -14.03 -6.57
N ILE A 28 6.43 -14.93 -7.29
CA ILE A 28 5.05 -15.28 -6.94
C ILE A 28 4.96 -15.97 -5.57
N MET A 29 5.95 -16.80 -5.22
CA MET A 29 6.02 -17.44 -3.90
C MET A 29 6.27 -16.41 -2.80
N ASN A 30 7.19 -15.46 -3.01
CA ASN A 30 7.46 -14.39 -2.07
C ASN A 30 6.24 -13.49 -1.84
N ASN A 31 5.45 -13.21 -2.89
CA ASN A 31 4.22 -12.44 -2.76
C ASN A 31 3.22 -13.06 -1.77
N LEU A 32 3.30 -14.36 -1.54
CA LEU A 32 2.38 -15.10 -0.67
C LEU A 32 3.06 -15.63 0.60
N ASP A 33 4.31 -15.25 0.85
CA ASP A 33 4.96 -15.47 2.15
C ASP A 33 4.17 -14.74 3.25
N ARG A 34 3.98 -15.39 4.39
CA ARG A 34 3.21 -14.84 5.52
C ARG A 34 3.82 -13.56 6.11
N ASP A 35 5.12 -13.37 5.94
CA ASP A 35 5.80 -12.16 6.36
C ASP A 35 5.57 -10.98 5.37
N VAL A 36 5.12 -11.27 4.14
CA VAL A 36 4.91 -10.30 3.06
C VAL A 36 3.43 -10.01 2.83
N ALA A 37 2.62 -11.06 2.62
CA ALA A 37 1.21 -10.93 2.25
C ALA A 37 0.31 -10.45 3.39
N GLU A 38 -0.74 -9.71 3.06
CA GLU A 38 -1.79 -9.31 4.01
C GLU A 38 -2.69 -10.49 4.39
N ASN A 39 -3.13 -11.27 3.39
CA ASN A 39 -3.93 -12.48 3.63
C ASN A 39 -3.55 -13.57 2.61
N PRO A 40 -2.47 -14.30 2.87
CA PRO A 40 -1.96 -15.32 1.94
C PRO A 40 -2.94 -16.48 1.75
N ASP A 41 -3.79 -16.81 2.73
CA ASP A 41 -4.75 -17.91 2.63
C ASP A 41 -5.82 -17.62 1.56
N GLU A 42 -6.11 -16.36 1.26
CA GLU A 42 -6.99 -15.89 0.17
C GLU A 42 -6.22 -15.38 -1.05
N LEU A 43 -4.90 -15.63 -1.12
CA LEU A 43 -4.01 -15.16 -2.19
C LEU A 43 -3.87 -13.63 -2.27
N ILE A 44 -4.26 -12.91 -1.23
CA ILE A 44 -4.21 -11.45 -1.16
C ILE A 44 -2.81 -11.02 -0.71
N VAL A 45 -2.15 -10.27 -1.58
CA VAL A 45 -0.80 -9.76 -1.35
C VAL A 45 -0.85 -8.45 -0.56
N TYR A 46 -1.60 -7.45 -1.05
CA TYR A 46 -1.81 -6.17 -0.38
C TYR A 46 -3.05 -5.44 -0.90
N GLY A 47 -3.41 -4.34 -0.23
CA GLY A 47 -4.50 -3.45 -0.66
C GLY A 47 -5.90 -4.04 -0.51
N GLY A 48 -6.07 -4.98 0.39
CA GLY A 48 -7.37 -5.58 0.75
C GLY A 48 -7.86 -6.66 -0.20
N ILE A 49 -7.71 -6.51 -1.52
CA ILE A 49 -8.20 -7.47 -2.53
C ILE A 49 -7.19 -7.76 -3.66
N GLY A 50 -5.99 -7.20 -3.61
CA GLY A 50 -4.95 -7.39 -4.64
C GLY A 50 -4.34 -8.79 -4.59
N LYS A 51 -4.64 -9.65 -5.57
CA LYS A 51 -4.25 -11.07 -5.59
C LYS A 51 -3.06 -11.35 -6.49
N ALA A 52 -2.26 -12.36 -6.12
CA ALA A 52 -1.17 -12.89 -6.93
C ALA A 52 -1.64 -13.91 -7.98
N ALA A 53 -2.70 -14.66 -7.68
CA ALA A 53 -3.32 -15.63 -8.58
C ALA A 53 -4.84 -15.65 -8.38
N ARG A 54 -5.59 -16.11 -9.39
CA ARG A 54 -7.05 -16.11 -9.38
C ARG A 54 -7.62 -16.98 -8.27
N ASN A 55 -7.09 -18.18 -8.12
CA ASN A 55 -7.41 -19.15 -7.09
C ASN A 55 -6.22 -20.09 -6.86
N TRP A 56 -6.33 -21.01 -5.91
CA TRP A 56 -5.24 -21.92 -5.56
C TRP A 56 -4.88 -22.88 -6.68
N GLU A 57 -5.84 -23.37 -7.45
CA GLU A 57 -5.58 -24.23 -8.62
C GLU A 57 -4.72 -23.49 -9.66
N CYS A 58 -5.05 -22.24 -9.94
CA CYS A 58 -4.25 -21.39 -10.84
C CYS A 58 -2.84 -21.16 -10.29
N TYR A 59 -2.69 -20.90 -8.98
CA TYR A 59 -1.39 -20.73 -8.35
C TYR A 59 -0.52 -21.99 -8.48
N GLU A 60 -1.06 -23.16 -8.15
CA GLU A 60 -0.36 -24.43 -8.23
C GLU A 60 0.04 -24.76 -9.69
N THR A 61 -0.84 -24.46 -10.64
CA THR A 61 -0.53 -24.61 -12.06
C THR A 61 0.59 -23.66 -12.50
N ILE A 62 0.54 -22.39 -12.11
CA ILE A 62 1.60 -21.40 -12.43
C ILE A 62 2.95 -21.89 -11.89
N VAL A 63 3.01 -22.29 -10.62
CA VAL A 63 4.24 -22.79 -10.00
C VAL A 63 4.76 -24.04 -10.72
N SER A 64 3.87 -24.97 -11.04
CA SER A 64 4.24 -26.20 -11.77
C SER A 64 4.78 -25.90 -13.17
N GLU A 65 4.15 -24.99 -13.90
CA GLU A 65 4.58 -24.67 -15.27
C GLU A 65 5.88 -23.84 -15.28
N LEU A 66 6.09 -22.92 -14.34
CA LEU A 66 7.35 -22.18 -14.22
C LEU A 66 8.56 -23.10 -13.97
N LYS A 67 8.37 -24.20 -13.22
CA LYS A 67 9.43 -25.20 -12.98
C LYS A 67 9.81 -25.99 -14.24
N LYS A 68 8.90 -26.11 -15.20
CA LYS A 68 9.06 -26.89 -16.43
C LYS A 68 9.41 -26.05 -17.66
N LEU A 69 9.15 -24.74 -17.62
CA LEU A 69 9.26 -23.82 -18.73
C LEU A 69 10.67 -23.82 -19.33
N GLU A 70 10.76 -23.91 -20.65
CA GLU A 70 12.03 -23.84 -21.40
C GLU A 70 12.42 -22.40 -21.67
N ASP A 71 13.73 -22.17 -21.95
CA ASP A 71 14.25 -20.83 -22.23
C ASP A 71 13.74 -20.21 -23.54
N ASN A 72 13.09 -21.00 -24.39
CA ASN A 72 12.42 -20.55 -25.62
C ASN A 72 10.89 -20.65 -25.52
N GLU A 73 10.35 -20.61 -24.32
CA GLU A 73 8.91 -20.62 -24.06
C GLU A 73 8.50 -19.41 -23.24
N THR A 74 7.26 -18.99 -23.42
CA THR A 74 6.64 -17.89 -22.68
C THR A 74 5.31 -18.36 -22.11
N LEU A 75 5.15 -18.26 -20.80
CA LEU A 75 3.91 -18.50 -20.09
C LEU A 75 3.02 -17.27 -20.13
N LEU A 76 1.76 -17.43 -20.58
CA LEU A 76 0.77 -16.35 -20.59
C LEU A 76 -0.20 -16.50 -19.42
N ILE A 77 -0.35 -15.41 -18.66
CA ILE A 77 -1.25 -15.29 -17.51
C ILE A 77 -2.31 -14.22 -17.81
N GLN A 78 -3.59 -14.56 -17.64
CA GLN A 78 -4.69 -13.59 -17.75
C GLN A 78 -5.54 -13.57 -16.49
N SER A 79 -5.62 -12.39 -15.86
CA SER A 79 -6.34 -12.21 -14.58
C SER A 79 -6.05 -13.35 -13.60
N GLY A 80 -4.76 -13.61 -13.38
CA GLY A 80 -4.24 -14.61 -12.44
C GLY A 80 -4.44 -16.06 -12.84
N LYS A 81 -4.84 -16.34 -14.09
CA LYS A 81 -5.00 -17.72 -14.63
C LYS A 81 -3.95 -18.00 -15.70
N PRO A 82 -3.21 -19.12 -15.65
CA PRO A 82 -2.36 -19.55 -16.75
C PRO A 82 -3.25 -20.01 -17.91
N VAL A 83 -3.04 -19.43 -19.09
CA VAL A 83 -3.91 -19.68 -20.26
C VAL A 83 -3.19 -20.30 -21.44
N GLY A 84 -1.86 -20.32 -21.43
CA GLY A 84 -1.09 -20.99 -22.47
C GLY A 84 0.42 -20.83 -22.30
N ILE A 85 1.15 -21.70 -22.98
CA ILE A 85 2.61 -21.63 -23.17
C ILE A 85 2.84 -21.54 -24.67
N PHE A 86 3.64 -20.56 -25.06
CA PHE A 86 3.97 -20.29 -26.46
C PHE A 86 5.45 -20.53 -26.71
N LYS A 87 5.77 -21.14 -27.83
CA LYS A 87 7.15 -21.15 -28.32
C LYS A 87 7.54 -19.75 -28.75
N THR A 88 8.65 -19.29 -28.21
CA THR A 88 9.22 -17.96 -28.47
C THR A 88 10.71 -18.11 -28.74
N HIS A 89 11.54 -17.18 -28.29
CA HIS A 89 12.99 -17.23 -28.41
C HIS A 89 13.65 -16.88 -27.08
N THR A 90 14.92 -17.13 -26.93
CA THR A 90 15.67 -16.97 -25.66
C THR A 90 15.65 -15.55 -25.11
N ASP A 91 15.53 -14.53 -25.97
CA ASP A 91 15.45 -13.13 -25.55
C ASP A 91 14.01 -12.65 -25.28
N ALA A 92 13.01 -13.51 -25.47
CA ALA A 92 11.61 -13.18 -25.16
C ALA A 92 11.35 -13.23 -23.64
N PRO A 93 10.38 -12.47 -23.14
CA PRO A 93 9.93 -12.58 -21.74
C PRO A 93 9.49 -14.02 -21.42
N ARG A 94 9.88 -14.53 -20.24
CA ARG A 94 9.46 -15.86 -19.79
C ARG A 94 7.99 -15.88 -19.34
N VAL A 95 7.47 -14.75 -18.88
CA VAL A 95 6.09 -14.60 -18.44
C VAL A 95 5.49 -13.32 -19.01
N LEU A 96 4.28 -13.42 -19.56
CA LEU A 96 3.45 -12.28 -19.93
C LEU A 96 2.20 -12.30 -19.06
N ILE A 97 1.96 -11.20 -18.34
CA ILE A 97 0.83 -11.06 -17.43
C ILE A 97 -0.08 -9.93 -17.91
N ALA A 98 -1.36 -10.26 -18.04
CA ALA A 98 -2.40 -9.29 -18.34
C ALA A 98 -3.51 -9.40 -17.27
N ASN A 99 -3.70 -8.33 -16.51
CA ASN A 99 -4.68 -8.31 -15.42
C ASN A 99 -5.87 -7.42 -15.76
N SER A 100 -7.07 -7.85 -15.33
CA SER A 100 -8.31 -7.05 -15.42
C SER A 100 -8.59 -6.50 -16.83
N ASN A 101 -8.41 -7.34 -17.85
CA ASN A 101 -8.58 -6.98 -19.27
C ASN A 101 -10.05 -6.82 -19.65
N LEU A 102 -10.73 -5.83 -19.09
CA LEU A 102 -12.07 -5.46 -19.51
C LEU A 102 -12.03 -4.49 -20.68
N VAL A 103 -12.93 -4.68 -21.63
CA VAL A 103 -13.19 -3.67 -22.66
C VAL A 103 -13.66 -2.40 -21.98
N PRO A 104 -13.17 -1.20 -22.36
CA PRO A 104 -13.50 0.05 -21.66
C PRO A 104 -15.01 0.27 -21.47
N ALA A 105 -15.84 -0.12 -22.43
CA ALA A 105 -17.30 0.00 -22.31
C ALA A 105 -17.91 -0.84 -21.16
N TRP A 106 -17.21 -1.84 -20.68
CA TRP A 106 -17.63 -2.74 -19.60
C TRP A 106 -16.77 -2.60 -18.34
N ALA A 107 -15.81 -1.70 -18.35
CA ALA A 107 -14.86 -1.50 -17.26
C ALA A 107 -15.49 -0.69 -16.11
N ASN A 108 -16.43 -1.30 -15.42
CA ASN A 108 -17.05 -0.79 -14.20
C ASN A 108 -17.00 -1.84 -13.08
N TRP A 109 -17.13 -1.38 -11.85
CA TRP A 109 -17.04 -2.24 -10.67
C TRP A 109 -18.15 -3.28 -10.59
N GLU A 110 -19.35 -2.97 -11.07
CA GLU A 110 -20.49 -3.89 -11.07
C GLU A 110 -20.17 -5.13 -11.92
N HIS A 111 -19.75 -4.91 -13.16
CA HIS A 111 -19.38 -6.01 -14.06
C HIS A 111 -18.14 -6.76 -13.59
N PHE A 112 -17.13 -6.05 -13.07
CA PHE A 112 -15.96 -6.65 -12.47
C PHE A 112 -16.34 -7.61 -11.33
N ASN A 113 -17.16 -7.15 -10.38
CA ASN A 113 -17.60 -7.94 -9.23
C ASN A 113 -18.43 -9.17 -9.66
N GLU A 114 -19.24 -9.04 -10.72
CA GLU A 114 -19.97 -10.17 -11.29
C GLU A 114 -19.02 -11.24 -11.83
N LEU A 115 -17.99 -10.85 -12.56
CA LEU A 115 -16.98 -11.75 -13.12
C LEU A 115 -16.10 -12.38 -12.03
N ASP A 116 -15.73 -11.61 -11.01
CA ASP A 116 -14.95 -12.12 -9.87
C ASP A 116 -15.73 -13.18 -9.10
N LYS A 117 -17.01 -12.94 -8.80
CA LYS A 117 -17.90 -13.95 -8.18
C LYS A 117 -18.04 -15.22 -8.99
N LYS A 118 -17.97 -15.13 -10.32
CA LYS A 118 -17.98 -16.29 -11.23
C LYS A 118 -16.61 -16.97 -11.36
N GLY A 119 -15.56 -16.46 -10.70
CA GLY A 119 -14.18 -16.96 -10.81
C GLY A 119 -13.54 -16.71 -12.18
N LEU A 120 -14.04 -15.75 -12.93
CA LEU A 120 -13.56 -15.40 -14.28
C LEU A 120 -12.57 -14.27 -14.30
N MET A 121 -12.43 -13.55 -13.19
CA MET A 121 -11.59 -12.36 -13.02
C MET A 121 -10.92 -12.40 -11.67
N MET A 122 -9.87 -11.58 -11.46
CA MET A 122 -9.34 -11.22 -10.16
C MET A 122 -8.86 -9.78 -10.19
N TYR A 123 -8.78 -9.15 -9.04
CA TYR A 123 -8.12 -7.86 -8.89
C TYR A 123 -6.60 -8.08 -8.71
N GLY A 124 -5.87 -7.94 -9.82
CA GLY A 124 -4.41 -8.09 -9.85
C GLY A 124 -3.70 -6.76 -9.64
N GLN A 125 -3.95 -6.11 -8.52
CA GLN A 125 -3.45 -4.77 -8.23
C GLN A 125 -1.96 -4.62 -8.48
N MET A 126 -1.60 -3.79 -9.48
CA MET A 126 -0.23 -3.40 -9.81
C MET A 126 0.82 -4.51 -9.59
N THR A 127 1.68 -4.35 -8.57
CA THR A 127 2.78 -5.26 -8.26
C THR A 127 2.35 -6.58 -7.61
N ALA A 128 1.14 -6.66 -7.06
CA ALA A 128 0.58 -7.92 -6.55
C ALA A 128 0.28 -8.88 -7.71
N GLY A 129 -0.47 -8.43 -8.69
CA GLY A 129 -0.85 -9.25 -9.84
C GLY A 129 0.28 -9.53 -10.83
N SER A 130 1.33 -8.72 -10.84
CA SER A 130 2.53 -8.91 -11.67
C SER A 130 3.67 -9.63 -10.93
N TRP A 131 3.49 -9.99 -9.68
CA TRP A 131 4.42 -10.72 -8.81
C TRP A 131 5.73 -9.98 -8.49
N ILE A 132 5.78 -8.68 -8.69
CA ILE A 132 6.99 -7.88 -8.43
C ILE A 132 6.96 -7.12 -7.11
N TYR A 133 5.95 -7.33 -6.27
CA TYR A 133 5.90 -6.83 -4.91
C TYR A 133 6.81 -7.68 -4.01
N ILE A 134 7.86 -7.10 -3.49
CA ILE A 134 8.83 -7.77 -2.61
C ILE A 134 8.56 -7.54 -1.12
N GLY A 135 7.42 -6.96 -0.79
CA GLY A 135 7.07 -6.53 0.56
C GLY A 135 7.36 -5.05 0.80
N SER A 136 7.19 -4.61 2.03
CA SER A 136 7.45 -3.22 2.43
C SER A 136 8.88 -2.75 2.15
N GLN A 137 9.83 -3.68 2.06
CA GLN A 137 11.23 -3.39 1.72
C GLN A 137 11.38 -2.61 0.40
N GLY A 138 10.60 -2.95 -0.64
CA GLY A 138 10.66 -2.24 -1.93
C GLY A 138 10.15 -0.80 -1.86
N ILE A 139 9.34 -0.49 -0.85
CA ILE A 139 8.74 0.83 -0.64
C ILE A 139 9.64 1.72 0.24
N VAL A 140 10.47 1.12 1.10
CA VAL A 140 11.36 1.87 2.01
C VAL A 140 12.24 2.85 1.24
N GLN A 141 12.84 2.43 0.13
CA GLN A 141 13.71 3.30 -0.65
C GLN A 141 12.97 4.53 -1.19
N GLY A 142 11.83 4.34 -1.87
CA GLY A 142 11.07 5.47 -2.42
C GLY A 142 10.54 6.41 -1.36
N THR A 143 10.15 5.88 -0.21
CA THR A 143 9.71 6.67 0.95
C THR A 143 10.88 7.44 1.57
N TYR A 144 12.04 6.80 1.75
CA TYR A 144 13.27 7.42 2.21
C TYR A 144 13.68 8.59 1.31
N GLU A 145 13.74 8.36 -0.01
CA GLU A 145 14.06 9.40 -1.00
C GLU A 145 13.08 10.60 -0.91
N THR A 146 11.79 10.31 -0.69
CA THR A 146 10.79 11.36 -0.50
C THR A 146 11.07 12.18 0.76
N PHE A 147 11.37 11.54 1.88
CA PHE A 147 11.64 12.24 3.13
C PHE A 147 12.94 13.03 3.08
N VAL A 148 14.01 12.47 2.51
CA VAL A 148 15.27 13.19 2.29
C VAL A 148 15.08 14.41 1.39
N GLU A 149 14.27 14.27 0.31
CA GLU A 149 13.98 15.40 -0.58
C GLU A 149 13.15 16.48 0.14
N MET A 150 12.19 16.09 1.00
CA MET A 150 11.49 17.03 1.88
C MET A 150 12.45 17.76 2.82
N GLY A 151 13.40 17.01 3.41
CA GLY A 151 14.48 17.58 4.22
C GLY A 151 15.30 18.61 3.44
N ARG A 152 15.67 18.28 2.21
CA ARG A 152 16.44 19.18 1.34
C ARG A 152 15.68 20.46 0.97
N GLN A 153 14.38 20.35 0.68
CA GLN A 153 13.57 21.49 0.27
C GLN A 153 13.18 22.42 1.41
N HIS A 154 12.98 21.90 2.62
CA HIS A 154 12.35 22.64 3.70
C HIS A 154 13.22 22.79 4.96
N PHE A 155 14.31 22.00 5.10
CA PHE A 155 15.10 21.92 6.34
C PHE A 155 16.61 21.86 6.09
N ASP A 156 17.10 22.46 5.01
CA ASP A 156 18.53 22.53 4.64
C ASP A 156 19.22 21.15 4.57
N GLY A 157 18.46 20.08 4.31
CA GLY A 157 18.93 18.70 4.19
C GLY A 157 19.09 17.95 5.52
N ASP A 158 18.74 18.55 6.66
CA ASP A 158 18.83 17.90 7.99
C ASP A 158 17.45 17.70 8.60
N LEU A 159 17.11 16.42 8.87
CA LEU A 159 15.88 16.05 9.57
C LEU A 159 16.11 15.71 11.05
N SER A 160 17.30 15.90 11.58
CA SER A 160 17.62 15.66 13.00
C SER A 160 16.78 16.57 13.90
N GLY A 161 16.08 15.98 14.88
CA GLY A 161 15.17 16.72 15.74
C GLY A 161 13.90 17.20 15.03
N ARG A 162 13.55 16.60 13.89
CA ARG A 162 12.30 16.79 13.16
C ARG A 162 11.42 15.57 13.27
N TRP A 163 10.13 15.76 13.05
CA TRP A 163 9.21 14.63 13.06
C TRP A 163 8.13 14.71 11.99
N ILE A 164 7.71 13.54 11.57
CA ILE A 164 6.75 13.31 10.49
C ILE A 164 5.48 12.71 11.08
N LEU A 165 4.34 13.31 10.74
CA LEU A 165 3.03 12.76 11.05
C LEU A 165 2.48 12.05 9.82
N THR A 166 2.01 10.81 10.00
CA THR A 166 1.44 10.01 8.91
C THR A 166 0.31 9.11 9.40
N ALA A 167 -0.41 8.51 8.43
CA ALA A 167 -1.38 7.46 8.71
C ALA A 167 -1.20 6.26 7.77
N GLY A 168 -1.57 5.09 8.29
CA GLY A 168 -1.53 3.82 7.56
C GLY A 168 -0.21 3.06 7.75
N LEU A 169 -0.32 1.81 8.24
CA LEU A 169 0.76 0.84 8.40
C LEU A 169 0.53 -0.45 7.60
N GLY A 170 -0.29 -0.38 6.56
CA GLY A 170 -0.51 -1.46 5.59
C GLY A 170 0.73 -1.80 4.78
N GLY A 171 0.57 -2.50 3.65
CA GLY A 171 1.68 -2.96 2.81
C GLY A 171 2.63 -1.82 2.40
N MET A 172 2.09 -0.72 1.91
CA MET A 172 2.85 0.48 1.50
C MET A 172 3.22 1.35 2.70
N GLY A 173 2.23 1.73 3.52
CA GLY A 173 2.40 2.63 4.65
C GLY A 173 3.34 2.11 5.72
N GLY A 174 3.42 0.78 5.87
CA GLY A 174 4.32 0.14 6.82
C GLY A 174 5.82 0.36 6.58
N ALA A 175 6.21 0.91 5.44
CA ALA A 175 7.58 1.31 5.15
C ALA A 175 7.96 2.67 5.75
N GLN A 176 6.99 3.53 6.03
CA GLN A 176 7.23 4.91 6.44
C GLN A 176 8.01 5.03 7.75
N PRO A 177 7.72 4.25 8.82
CA PRO A 177 8.43 4.39 10.08
C PRO A 177 9.94 4.18 9.92
N LEU A 178 10.33 3.07 9.29
CA LEU A 178 11.74 2.75 9.04
C LEU A 178 12.40 3.79 8.11
N ALA A 179 11.73 4.21 7.05
CA ALA A 179 12.25 5.21 6.12
C ALA A 179 12.50 6.57 6.82
N ALA A 180 11.62 6.98 7.72
CA ALA A 180 11.77 8.22 8.46
C ALA A 180 12.97 8.18 9.43
N THR A 181 13.11 7.11 10.21
CA THR A 181 14.22 6.96 11.14
C THR A 181 15.56 6.84 10.41
N MET A 182 15.61 6.15 9.26
CA MET A 182 16.78 6.11 8.37
C MET A 182 17.12 7.50 7.79
N ALA A 183 16.14 8.35 7.54
CA ALA A 183 16.35 9.74 7.10
C ALA A 183 16.71 10.71 8.24
N GLY A 184 16.73 10.23 9.49
CA GLY A 184 17.07 11.04 10.67
C GLY A 184 15.89 11.73 11.33
N ALA A 185 14.65 11.48 10.88
CA ALA A 185 13.44 12.05 11.45
C ALA A 185 12.75 11.06 12.40
N SER A 186 12.10 11.57 13.45
CA SER A 186 11.10 10.79 14.20
C SER A 186 9.78 10.72 13.42
N LEU A 187 8.94 9.72 13.72
CA LEU A 187 7.67 9.55 13.02
C LEU A 187 6.57 9.08 13.98
N LEU A 188 5.40 9.70 13.88
CA LEU A 188 4.16 9.22 14.47
C LEU A 188 3.25 8.67 13.37
N ALA A 189 2.95 7.38 13.44
CA ALA A 189 2.03 6.70 12.52
C ALA A 189 0.71 6.37 13.22
N ILE A 190 -0.40 6.87 12.69
CA ILE A 190 -1.75 6.53 13.16
C ILE A 190 -2.26 5.35 12.33
N GLU A 191 -2.66 4.26 12.98
CA GLU A 191 -3.20 3.07 12.34
C GLU A 191 -4.43 2.58 13.10
N CYS A 192 -5.49 2.25 12.38
CA CYS A 192 -6.76 1.79 12.97
C CYS A 192 -6.77 0.29 13.30
N ASP A 193 -5.81 -0.48 12.79
CA ASP A 193 -5.70 -1.92 12.94
C ASP A 193 -4.52 -2.30 13.83
N GLN A 194 -4.82 -2.87 15.01
CA GLN A 194 -3.81 -3.30 15.96
C GLN A 194 -2.88 -4.39 15.42
N ASP A 195 -3.38 -5.29 14.57
CA ASP A 195 -2.57 -6.37 14.01
C ASP A 195 -1.51 -5.83 13.04
N ARG A 196 -1.84 -4.77 12.30
CA ARG A 196 -0.87 -4.06 11.46
C ARG A 196 0.24 -3.41 12.28
N ILE A 197 -0.11 -2.75 13.38
CA ILE A 197 0.88 -2.20 14.32
C ILE A 197 1.81 -3.31 14.83
N GLN A 198 1.25 -4.41 15.34
CA GLN A 198 2.03 -5.53 15.86
C GLN A 198 2.93 -6.17 14.79
N LYS A 199 2.43 -6.30 13.56
CA LYS A 199 3.24 -6.79 12.43
C LYS A 199 4.46 -5.89 12.19
N ARG A 200 4.32 -4.57 12.25
CA ARG A 200 5.45 -3.64 12.03
C ARG A 200 6.46 -3.64 13.18
N LEU A 201 6.00 -3.78 14.41
CA LEU A 201 6.88 -4.00 15.56
C LEU A 201 7.67 -5.30 15.42
N SER A 202 6.99 -6.42 15.16
CA SER A 202 7.64 -7.74 15.07
C SER A 202 8.63 -7.86 13.92
N THR A 203 8.44 -7.09 12.85
CA THR A 203 9.34 -7.07 11.69
C THR A 203 10.40 -5.97 11.73
N GLY A 204 10.46 -5.17 12.80
CA GLY A 204 11.45 -4.11 12.99
C GLY A 204 11.28 -2.91 12.06
N TYR A 205 10.06 -2.70 11.52
CA TYR A 205 9.73 -1.49 10.76
C TYR A 205 9.25 -0.34 11.63
N LEU A 206 8.69 -0.65 12.79
CA LEU A 206 8.22 0.29 13.80
C LEU A 206 8.96 0.04 15.10
N ASP A 207 9.41 1.09 15.79
CA ASP A 207 10.22 0.96 17.00
C ASP A 207 9.37 0.77 18.25
N LYS A 208 8.31 1.58 18.42
CA LYS A 208 7.49 1.61 19.63
C LYS A 208 6.01 1.84 19.31
N THR A 209 5.17 1.59 20.32
CA THR A 209 3.76 1.99 20.33
C THR A 209 3.48 2.88 21.54
N ALA A 210 2.43 3.68 21.43
CA ALA A 210 1.87 4.46 22.54
C ALA A 210 0.42 4.05 22.78
N ASP A 211 -0.01 4.10 24.04
CA ASP A 211 -1.37 3.74 24.45
C ASP A 211 -2.38 4.85 24.13
N ASN A 212 -1.93 6.09 24.04
CA ASN A 212 -2.75 7.26 23.75
C ASN A 212 -1.95 8.38 23.08
N LEU A 213 -2.66 9.42 22.62
CA LEU A 213 -2.05 10.54 21.89
C LEU A 213 -1.05 11.34 22.74
N ASP A 214 -1.33 11.57 24.01
CA ASP A 214 -0.45 12.36 24.87
C ASP A 214 0.87 11.63 25.06
N GLU A 215 0.86 10.33 25.36
CA GLU A 215 2.07 9.51 25.45
C GLU A 215 2.85 9.49 24.12
N ALA A 216 2.14 9.34 22.99
CA ALA A 216 2.79 9.38 21.68
C ALA A 216 3.53 10.70 21.44
N LEU A 217 2.91 11.82 21.80
CA LEU A 217 3.51 13.15 21.66
C LEU A 217 4.69 13.36 22.63
N GLU A 218 4.61 12.84 23.86
CA GLU A 218 5.73 12.85 24.81
C GLU A 218 6.93 12.05 24.29
N MET A 219 6.71 10.86 23.73
CA MET A 219 7.77 10.06 23.13
C MET A 219 8.42 10.78 21.95
N ILE A 220 7.63 11.39 21.07
CA ILE A 220 8.13 12.19 19.93
C ILE A 220 8.91 13.40 20.43
N GLN A 221 8.40 14.16 21.42
CA GLN A 221 9.10 15.32 21.96
C GLN A 221 10.45 14.93 22.58
N SER A 222 10.47 13.86 23.37
CA SER A 222 11.71 13.34 23.95
C SER A 222 12.75 12.99 22.89
N SER A 223 12.31 12.37 21.79
CA SER A 223 13.21 12.00 20.69
C SER A 223 13.76 13.23 19.94
N ILE A 224 12.96 14.28 19.78
CA ILE A 224 13.36 15.55 19.19
C ILE A 224 14.43 16.24 20.05
N ASP A 225 14.19 16.32 21.35
CA ASP A 225 15.10 17.00 22.31
C ASP A 225 16.46 16.29 22.36
N ASN A 226 16.46 14.97 22.26
CA ASN A 226 17.69 14.17 22.27
C ASN A 226 18.32 13.99 20.87
N LYS A 227 17.61 14.36 19.80
CA LYS A 227 17.98 14.08 18.39
C LYS A 227 18.21 12.61 18.11
N GLU A 228 17.46 11.75 18.76
CA GLU A 228 17.47 10.30 18.56
C GLU A 228 16.16 9.91 17.85
N PRO A 229 16.19 9.70 16.52
CA PRO A 229 14.98 9.43 15.76
C PRO A 229 14.33 8.13 16.20
N ILE A 230 13.02 8.16 16.41
CA ILE A 230 12.21 7.00 16.74
C ILE A 230 10.92 7.02 15.93
N SER A 231 10.35 5.84 15.67
CA SER A 231 9.03 5.69 15.10
C SER A 231 8.03 5.15 16.14
N VAL A 232 6.88 5.83 16.25
CA VAL A 232 5.82 5.51 17.21
C VAL A 232 4.54 5.20 16.47
N GLY A 233 3.92 4.05 16.75
CA GLY A 233 2.59 3.67 16.28
C GLY A 233 1.52 4.02 17.31
N LEU A 234 0.46 4.67 16.87
CA LEU A 234 -0.71 4.98 17.68
C LEU A 234 -1.95 4.31 17.11
N LEU A 235 -2.63 3.49 17.93
CA LEU A 235 -3.91 2.90 17.54
C LEU A 235 -5.01 3.96 17.53
N GLY A 236 -5.63 4.17 16.38
CA GLY A 236 -6.73 5.10 16.25
C GLY A 236 -7.11 5.42 14.82
N ASN A 237 -8.20 6.14 14.64
CA ASN A 237 -8.60 6.62 13.33
C ASN A 237 -8.02 8.02 13.09
N VAL A 238 -7.28 8.18 12.03
CA VAL A 238 -6.63 9.45 11.65
C VAL A 238 -7.64 10.59 11.51
N VAL A 239 -8.85 10.31 11.03
CA VAL A 239 -9.92 11.31 10.88
C VAL A 239 -10.39 11.87 12.21
N ASP A 240 -10.26 11.10 13.30
CA ASP A 240 -10.65 11.51 14.64
C ASP A 240 -9.47 12.13 15.42
N ILE A 241 -8.23 11.78 15.06
CA ILE A 241 -7.00 12.21 15.77
C ILE A 241 -6.47 13.54 15.22
N LEU A 242 -6.40 13.72 13.88
CA LEU A 242 -5.84 14.97 13.32
C LEU A 242 -6.57 16.24 13.79
N PRO A 243 -7.93 16.29 13.85
CA PRO A 243 -8.61 17.47 14.39
C PRO A 243 -8.24 17.76 15.84
N LYS A 244 -8.09 16.74 16.70
CA LYS A 244 -7.64 16.91 18.08
C LYS A 244 -6.25 17.50 18.16
N MET A 245 -5.31 17.01 17.31
CA MET A 245 -3.96 17.57 17.25
C MET A 245 -3.97 19.03 16.82
N ILE A 246 -4.85 19.41 15.88
CA ILE A 246 -5.01 20.81 15.46
C ILE A 246 -5.54 21.67 16.62
N GLU A 247 -6.56 21.20 17.34
CA GLU A 247 -7.11 21.88 18.54
C GLU A 247 -6.04 22.05 19.64
N MET A 248 -5.22 21.02 19.86
CA MET A 248 -4.08 21.03 20.78
C MET A 248 -2.92 21.90 20.29
N LYS A 249 -2.99 22.44 19.06
CA LYS A 249 -1.94 23.24 18.40
C LYS A 249 -0.62 22.47 18.24
N VAL A 250 -0.70 21.16 18.07
CA VAL A 250 0.45 20.31 17.74
C VAL A 250 0.95 20.65 16.34
N LYS A 251 2.26 20.81 16.19
CA LYS A 251 2.91 21.18 14.92
C LYS A 251 3.93 20.14 14.50
N PRO A 252 3.55 19.16 13.66
CA PRO A 252 4.54 18.32 12.99
C PRO A 252 5.41 19.15 12.03
N ASP A 253 6.62 18.68 11.76
CA ASP A 253 7.47 19.29 10.74
C ASP A 253 7.03 18.91 9.32
N ILE A 254 6.52 17.70 9.14
CA ILE A 254 5.99 17.18 7.87
C ILE A 254 4.70 16.41 8.14
N VAL A 255 3.72 16.53 7.24
CA VAL A 255 2.49 15.72 7.26
C VAL A 255 2.39 14.93 5.97
N THR A 256 2.06 13.65 6.08
CA THR A 256 1.83 12.78 4.92
C THR A 256 0.74 11.75 5.22
N ASP A 257 0.38 10.94 4.22
CA ASP A 257 -0.60 9.87 4.33
C ASP A 257 -0.30 8.69 3.40
N GLN A 258 -0.50 7.48 3.92
CA GLN A 258 -0.44 6.23 3.15
C GLN A 258 -1.59 5.28 3.51
N THR A 259 -2.74 5.81 3.84
CA THR A 259 -3.97 5.01 3.98
C THR A 259 -4.38 4.39 2.64
N SER A 260 -5.12 3.28 2.68
CA SER A 260 -5.59 2.60 1.46
C SER A 260 -6.84 3.27 0.88
N ALA A 261 -6.77 4.57 0.62
CA ALA A 261 -7.89 5.39 0.15
C ALA A 261 -8.37 5.07 -1.28
N HIS A 262 -7.60 4.29 -2.05
CA HIS A 262 -7.99 3.81 -3.36
C HIS A 262 -9.14 2.79 -3.33
N ASP A 263 -9.36 2.12 -2.18
CA ASP A 263 -10.49 1.21 -1.96
C ASP A 263 -11.33 1.69 -0.78
N PRO A 264 -12.40 2.43 -1.01
CA PRO A 264 -13.23 2.97 0.05
C PRO A 264 -14.03 1.91 0.80
N VAL A 265 -14.16 0.68 0.27
CA VAL A 265 -14.91 -0.39 0.92
C VAL A 265 -14.00 -1.24 1.81
N ASN A 266 -12.85 -1.68 1.28
CA ASN A 266 -11.99 -2.65 1.96
C ASN A 266 -10.70 -2.03 2.53
N GLY A 267 -10.40 -0.78 2.19
CA GLY A 267 -9.12 -0.15 2.51
C GLY A 267 -9.20 1.00 3.52
N TYR A 268 -10.38 1.56 3.78
CA TYR A 268 -10.51 2.78 4.59
C TYR A 268 -11.61 2.67 5.64
N LEU A 269 -11.25 2.74 6.91
CA LEU A 269 -12.19 2.69 8.04
C LEU A 269 -12.93 4.02 8.18
N PRO A 270 -14.28 4.04 8.11
CA PRO A 270 -15.05 5.26 8.38
C PRO A 270 -14.86 5.78 9.81
N SER A 271 -14.87 7.11 9.97
CA SER A 271 -14.84 7.75 11.29
C SER A 271 -15.98 7.28 12.20
N GLY A 272 -15.64 7.00 13.47
CA GLY A 272 -16.59 6.54 14.47
C GLY A 272 -17.00 5.07 14.38
N TRP A 273 -16.49 4.31 13.40
CA TRP A 273 -16.78 2.87 13.28
C TRP A 273 -15.68 2.03 13.94
N SER A 274 -16.07 0.90 14.53
CA SER A 274 -15.12 -0.14 14.92
C SER A 274 -14.74 -1.01 13.72
N ILE A 275 -13.58 -1.68 13.80
CA ILE A 275 -13.16 -2.66 12.78
C ILE A 275 -14.18 -3.77 12.61
N ASP A 276 -14.75 -4.27 13.73
CA ASP A 276 -15.77 -5.33 13.69
C ASP A 276 -17.06 -4.89 12.99
N GLU A 277 -17.48 -3.65 13.21
CA GLU A 277 -18.64 -3.08 12.52
C GLU A 277 -18.38 -2.91 11.04
N TRP A 278 -17.21 -2.36 10.69
CA TRP A 278 -16.76 -2.19 9.32
C TRP A 278 -16.66 -3.54 8.59
N ASP A 279 -16.05 -4.56 9.22
CA ASP A 279 -15.88 -5.89 8.62
C ASP A 279 -17.22 -6.58 8.33
N LYS A 280 -18.22 -6.39 9.19
CA LYS A 280 -19.59 -6.87 8.94
C LYS A 280 -20.27 -6.09 7.82
N LYS A 281 -20.20 -4.76 7.87
CA LYS A 281 -20.91 -3.90 6.91
C LYS A 281 -20.33 -3.93 5.51
N ARG A 282 -19.00 -4.05 5.35
CA ARG A 282 -18.39 -4.14 4.01
C ARG A 282 -18.81 -5.37 3.23
N LYS A 283 -19.22 -6.46 3.93
CA LYS A 283 -19.74 -7.69 3.32
C LYS A 283 -21.24 -7.62 3.02
N SER A 284 -22.01 -6.89 3.80
CA SER A 284 -23.48 -6.83 3.71
C SER A 284 -24.00 -5.57 3.01
N HIS A 285 -23.33 -4.43 3.18
CA HIS A 285 -23.77 -3.11 2.67
C HIS A 285 -22.55 -2.29 2.19
N PRO A 286 -21.82 -2.76 1.16
CA PRO A 286 -20.59 -2.09 0.69
C PRO A 286 -20.82 -0.65 0.22
N GLU A 287 -22.00 -0.33 -0.32
CA GLU A 287 -22.38 1.01 -0.75
C GLU A 287 -22.46 2.00 0.42
N ILE A 288 -22.93 1.53 1.58
CA ILE A 288 -22.97 2.34 2.80
C ILE A 288 -21.55 2.60 3.30
N VAL A 289 -20.71 1.56 3.32
CA VAL A 289 -19.30 1.70 3.71
C VAL A 289 -18.59 2.69 2.79
N ALA A 290 -18.72 2.52 1.47
CA ALA A 290 -18.09 3.41 0.50
C ALA A 290 -18.48 4.88 0.71
N LYS A 291 -19.75 5.15 1.01
CA LYS A 291 -20.24 6.50 1.30
C LYS A 291 -19.54 7.09 2.53
N TYR A 292 -19.62 6.41 3.68
CA TYR A 292 -19.05 6.92 4.94
C TYR A 292 -17.52 6.98 4.92
N ALA A 293 -16.85 6.07 4.20
CA ALA A 293 -15.42 6.12 3.98
C ALA A 293 -15.02 7.37 3.18
N LYS A 294 -15.72 7.69 2.09
CA LYS A 294 -15.44 8.90 1.29
C LYS A 294 -15.70 10.19 2.08
N GLU A 295 -16.77 10.26 2.86
CA GLU A 295 -17.02 11.37 3.78
C GLU A 295 -15.88 11.54 4.80
N SER A 296 -15.35 10.43 5.31
CA SER A 296 -14.21 10.41 6.23
C SER A 296 -12.92 10.85 5.54
N MET A 297 -12.69 10.40 4.31
CA MET A 297 -11.53 10.84 3.50
C MET A 297 -11.54 12.35 3.24
N ALA A 298 -12.72 12.95 3.01
CA ALA A 298 -12.83 14.41 2.88
C ALA A 298 -12.39 15.14 4.15
N LYS A 299 -12.87 14.71 5.31
CA LYS A 299 -12.46 15.26 6.62
C LYS A 299 -10.96 15.08 6.89
N HIS A 300 -10.40 13.94 6.48
CA HIS A 300 -8.96 13.67 6.58
C HIS A 300 -8.17 14.71 5.77
N VAL A 301 -8.54 14.91 4.51
CA VAL A 301 -7.90 15.91 3.65
C VAL A 301 -8.08 17.33 4.18
N GLU A 302 -9.26 17.69 4.71
CA GLU A 302 -9.49 18.99 5.34
C GLU A 302 -8.53 19.23 6.51
N ALA A 303 -8.28 18.20 7.34
CA ALA A 303 -7.30 18.30 8.43
C ALA A 303 -5.85 18.42 7.90
N MET A 304 -5.49 17.68 6.86
CA MET A 304 -4.18 17.83 6.21
C MET A 304 -4.01 19.23 5.62
N LEU A 305 -5.03 19.79 4.98
CA LEU A 305 -5.02 21.16 4.46
C LEU A 305 -4.92 22.21 5.57
N ALA A 306 -5.49 21.95 6.75
CA ALA A 306 -5.33 22.84 7.90
C ALA A 306 -3.88 22.88 8.41
N PHE A 307 -3.14 21.78 8.38
CA PHE A 307 -1.70 21.77 8.63
C PHE A 307 -0.93 22.50 7.53
N HIS A 308 -1.26 22.23 6.27
CA HIS A 308 -0.65 22.96 5.14
C HIS A 308 -0.86 24.47 5.23
N GLY A 309 -2.07 24.90 5.58
CA GLY A 309 -2.40 26.33 5.80
C GLY A 309 -1.61 27.00 6.93
N GLN A 310 -1.02 26.23 7.85
CA GLN A 310 -0.10 26.69 8.88
C GLN A 310 1.36 26.76 8.40
N GLY A 311 1.61 26.47 7.10
CA GLY A 311 2.94 26.45 6.51
C GLY A 311 3.71 25.14 6.74
N ILE A 312 3.04 24.07 7.18
CA ILE A 312 3.66 22.76 7.38
C ILE A 312 3.72 22.05 6.03
N PRO A 313 4.90 21.59 5.57
CA PRO A 313 5.04 20.75 4.39
C PRO A 313 4.13 19.54 4.45
N THR A 314 3.22 19.41 3.48
CA THR A 314 2.20 18.37 3.46
C THR A 314 2.20 17.69 2.09
N VAL A 315 2.38 16.38 2.07
CA VAL A 315 2.46 15.58 0.83
C VAL A 315 1.63 14.31 0.93
N ASP A 316 1.21 13.78 -0.21
CA ASP A 316 0.66 12.44 -0.32
C ASP A 316 1.45 11.61 -1.35
N TYR A 317 1.28 10.29 -1.31
CA TYR A 317 1.96 9.37 -2.23
C TYR A 317 1.09 8.97 -3.43
N GLY A 318 -0.02 9.65 -3.67
CA GLY A 318 -0.93 9.34 -4.77
C GLY A 318 -1.77 8.09 -4.49
N ASN A 319 -2.17 7.88 -3.23
CA ASN A 319 -3.06 6.80 -2.79
C ASN A 319 -4.55 7.05 -3.10
N ASN A 320 -4.85 8.02 -3.95
CA ASN A 320 -6.18 8.45 -4.38
C ASN A 320 -7.00 9.22 -3.33
N LEU A 321 -6.44 9.52 -2.16
CA LEU A 321 -7.13 10.22 -1.07
C LEU A 321 -7.69 11.58 -1.52
N ARG A 322 -6.89 12.37 -2.25
CA ARG A 322 -7.31 13.70 -2.75
C ARG A 322 -8.49 13.60 -3.72
N GLN A 323 -8.46 12.65 -4.64
CA GLN A 323 -9.56 12.49 -5.60
C GLN A 323 -10.86 12.09 -4.90
N MET A 324 -10.79 11.18 -3.92
CA MET A 324 -11.95 10.78 -3.14
C MET A 324 -12.53 11.95 -2.33
N ALA A 325 -11.68 12.81 -1.76
CA ALA A 325 -12.11 14.01 -1.05
C ALA A 325 -12.72 15.05 -2.01
N PHE A 326 -12.12 15.25 -3.19
CA PHE A 326 -12.64 16.15 -4.21
C PHE A 326 -14.04 15.73 -4.68
N ASP A 327 -14.27 14.44 -4.89
CA ASP A 327 -15.57 13.88 -5.25
C ASP A 327 -16.66 14.12 -4.17
N GLN A 328 -16.25 14.41 -2.94
CA GLN A 328 -17.15 14.81 -1.83
C GLN A 328 -17.27 16.33 -1.65
N GLY A 329 -16.73 17.11 -2.59
CA GLY A 329 -16.80 18.57 -2.56
C GLY A 329 -15.72 19.27 -1.73
N CYS A 330 -14.70 18.55 -1.27
CA CYS A 330 -13.55 19.16 -0.62
C CYS A 330 -12.79 20.03 -1.62
N LEU A 331 -12.61 21.32 -1.31
CA LEU A 331 -11.90 22.28 -2.17
C LEU A 331 -10.39 22.11 -2.01
N LEU A 332 -9.78 21.42 -2.94
CA LEU A 332 -8.34 21.22 -3.01
C LEU A 332 -7.69 22.33 -3.84
N TYR A 333 -7.16 23.35 -3.19
CA TYR A 333 -6.24 24.27 -3.83
C TYR A 333 -4.85 23.65 -3.85
N THR A 334 -4.57 22.84 -4.86
CA THR A 334 -3.22 22.34 -5.09
C THR A 334 -2.52 23.19 -6.12
N SER A 335 -1.24 23.45 -5.92
CA SER A 335 -0.37 23.90 -7.01
C SER A 335 -0.49 22.91 -8.17
N PRO A 336 -0.47 23.35 -9.44
CA PRO A 336 -0.56 22.44 -10.57
C PRO A 336 0.50 21.34 -10.45
N SER A 337 0.06 20.09 -10.45
CA SER A 337 0.96 18.94 -10.50
C SER A 337 1.37 18.68 -11.96
N PRO A 338 2.60 18.27 -12.23
CA PRO A 338 2.99 17.78 -13.56
C PRO A 338 2.10 16.63 -14.07
N ARG A 339 1.33 15.98 -13.19
CA ARG A 339 0.36 14.93 -13.50
C ARG A 339 -1.06 15.45 -13.74
N ASP A 340 -1.32 16.74 -13.56
CA ASP A 340 -2.64 17.30 -13.87
C ASP A 340 -2.88 17.25 -15.38
N ALA A 341 -4.12 16.93 -15.79
CA ALA A 341 -4.48 16.63 -17.17
C ALA A 341 -4.12 17.74 -18.19
N THR A 342 -3.92 18.97 -17.71
CA THR A 342 -3.48 20.11 -18.52
C THR A 342 -1.97 20.17 -18.73
N LEU A 343 -1.17 19.49 -17.91
CA LEU A 343 0.29 19.51 -17.93
C LEU A 343 0.91 18.16 -18.29
N SER A 344 0.24 17.06 -18.05
CA SER A 344 0.74 15.71 -18.36
C SER A 344 0.20 15.20 -19.68
N ARG A 345 0.57 15.83 -20.77
CA ARG A 345 0.57 15.16 -22.07
C ARG A 345 1.88 14.38 -22.24
N MET A 346 2.08 13.38 -21.41
CA MET A 346 3.01 12.32 -21.78
C MET A 346 2.36 11.52 -22.90
N PRO A 347 3.02 11.34 -24.05
CA PRO A 347 2.51 10.44 -25.09
C PRO A 347 2.32 9.06 -24.47
N SER A 348 1.21 8.40 -24.78
CA SER A 348 0.91 7.02 -24.37
C SER A 348 1.82 5.95 -25.01
N SER A 349 3.00 6.34 -25.44
CA SER A 349 4.02 5.51 -26.07
C SER A 349 5.39 5.76 -25.46
N ALA A 350 5.50 5.47 -24.16
CA ALA A 350 6.80 5.26 -23.53
C ALA A 350 6.69 4.09 -22.57
#